data_4431261aaf17764be3bc01598bd89a24
#
_entry.id   4431261aaf17764be3bc01598bd89a24
#
_cell.length_a   1.000
_cell.length_b   1.000
_cell.length_c   1.000
_cell.angle_alpha   90.00
_cell.angle_beta   90.00
_cell.angle_gamma   90.00
#
_symmetry.space_group_name_H-M   'P 1'
#
loop_
_entity.id
_entity.type
_entity.pdbx_description
1 polymer ?
#
loop_
_entity_poly.entity_id
_entity_poly.type
_entity_poly.pdbx_seq_one_letter_code
_entity_poly.pdbx_strand_id
1 'polypeptide(L)'
;RNTANGVSALRSNTTGIHNTATGVSALYYNTTGNYNVANGYQALYSNTTGYDNVANGTAALLSNTTGSQNTATGSYALRSNTTGYMNTAIGDSALFLNTTGYYNTANGKGALLSNTTGYRNTANGFQALYYNTTGYMNTAIGYAALSFNTTGFRNTANGTYALHKNTTGYYNTANGYNALVSNTTGDFNTANGYQALYSNESGINNTAIGHDALYQNTTGNYNTAIGYRAFFNGNYNNSTAIGYDAQINNNNQIRIGNASVSSIGGYADWEVQSDMRFKKDVKEDVPGLDFIMKLKPVTYYL
;
A
#
# COMPACT_ATOMS: atom_id res chain seq x y z
N ARG A 1 -9.18 -37.76 21.83
CA ARG A 1 -10.62 -37.49 21.97
C ARG A 1 -11.05 -36.54 20.86
N ASN A 2 -12.19 -36.81 20.24
CA ASN A 2 -12.82 -35.93 19.23
C ASN A 2 -14.28 -35.69 19.63
N THR A 3 -14.84 -34.56 19.19
CA THR A 3 -16.27 -34.25 19.36
C THR A 3 -16.89 -34.07 17.98
N ALA A 4 -17.97 -34.79 17.67
CA ALA A 4 -18.71 -34.67 16.42
C ALA A 4 -20.21 -34.51 16.71
N ASN A 5 -20.80 -33.47 16.15
CA ASN A 5 -22.23 -33.17 16.25
C ASN A 5 -22.79 -32.75 14.89
N GLY A 6 -23.49 -33.61 14.22
CA GLY A 6 -24.08 -33.38 12.90
C GLY A 6 -23.99 -34.58 11.96
N VAL A 7 -24.84 -34.61 10.95
CA VAL A 7 -24.83 -35.67 9.94
C VAL A 7 -23.47 -35.71 9.24
N SER A 8 -22.79 -36.85 9.30
CA SER A 8 -21.49 -37.11 8.69
C SER A 8 -20.34 -36.20 9.19
N ALA A 9 -20.45 -35.59 10.36
CA ALA A 9 -19.33 -34.88 10.98
C ALA A 9 -18.20 -35.87 11.34
N LEU A 10 -16.92 -35.54 11.00
CA LEU A 10 -15.72 -36.38 11.20
C LEU A 10 -15.82 -37.80 10.63
N ARG A 11 -16.59 -37.97 9.56
CA ARG A 11 -16.92 -39.33 9.06
C ARG A 11 -15.69 -40.19 8.72
N SER A 12 -14.67 -39.56 8.09
CA SER A 12 -13.49 -40.29 7.59
C SER A 12 -12.28 -40.24 8.54
N ASN A 13 -12.47 -39.76 9.78
CA ASN A 13 -11.36 -39.61 10.72
C ASN A 13 -10.80 -41.00 11.13
N THR A 14 -9.49 -41.19 10.95
CA THR A 14 -8.80 -42.46 11.27
C THR A 14 -8.00 -42.34 12.58
N THR A 15 -6.95 -41.52 12.58
CA THR A 15 -6.05 -41.35 13.73
C THR A 15 -6.03 -39.92 14.28
N GLY A 16 -6.71 -38.97 13.62
CA GLY A 16 -6.77 -37.58 14.06
C GLY A 16 -7.39 -37.43 15.45
N ILE A 17 -6.80 -36.60 16.29
CA ILE A 17 -7.20 -36.39 17.70
C ILE A 17 -7.47 -34.90 17.98
N HIS A 18 -8.25 -34.64 19.04
CA HIS A 18 -8.58 -33.30 19.52
C HIS A 18 -9.30 -32.42 18.49
N ASN A 19 -10.10 -33.04 17.61
CA ASN A 19 -10.91 -32.29 16.65
C ASN A 19 -12.32 -32.07 17.20
N THR A 20 -12.88 -30.89 16.91
CA THR A 20 -14.27 -30.56 17.20
C THR A 20 -14.97 -30.23 15.87
N ALA A 21 -16.03 -30.97 15.55
CA ALA A 21 -16.82 -30.78 14.33
C ALA A 21 -18.31 -30.64 14.68
N THR A 22 -18.90 -29.51 14.39
CA THR A 22 -20.31 -29.22 14.60
C THR A 22 -20.94 -28.74 13.29
N GLY A 23 -21.90 -29.50 12.77
CA GLY A 23 -22.58 -29.18 11.50
C GLY A 23 -22.57 -30.35 10.51
N VAL A 24 -23.46 -30.30 9.54
CA VAL A 24 -23.54 -31.30 8.48
C VAL A 24 -22.24 -31.32 7.68
N SER A 25 -21.59 -32.47 7.61
CA SER A 25 -20.34 -32.73 6.90
C SER A 25 -19.15 -31.85 7.35
N ALA A 26 -19.15 -31.35 8.58
CA ALA A 26 -17.98 -30.65 9.14
C ALA A 26 -16.81 -31.67 9.31
N LEU A 27 -15.59 -31.31 8.87
CA LEU A 27 -14.38 -32.18 8.88
C LEU A 27 -14.61 -33.57 8.26
N TYR A 28 -15.41 -33.61 7.20
CA TYR A 28 -15.87 -34.90 6.63
C TYR A 28 -14.71 -35.81 6.20
N TYR A 29 -13.72 -35.31 5.47
CA TYR A 29 -12.58 -36.07 4.96
C TYR A 29 -11.34 -36.07 5.86
N ASN A 30 -11.44 -35.54 7.09
CA ASN A 30 -10.28 -35.55 7.98
C ASN A 30 -9.80 -36.99 8.21
N THR A 31 -8.51 -37.25 7.99
CA THR A 31 -7.93 -38.57 8.24
C THR A 31 -7.02 -38.54 9.48
N THR A 32 -5.93 -37.81 9.44
CA THR A 32 -4.91 -37.70 10.48
C THR A 32 -4.76 -36.32 11.09
N GLY A 33 -5.47 -35.30 10.55
CA GLY A 33 -5.42 -33.92 11.04
C GLY A 33 -5.87 -33.83 12.52
N ASN A 34 -5.15 -33.00 13.28
CA ASN A 34 -5.33 -32.84 14.73
C ASN A 34 -5.68 -31.42 15.10
N TYR A 35 -6.29 -31.21 16.26
CA TYR A 35 -6.57 -29.91 16.86
C TYR A 35 -7.39 -28.94 15.95
N ASN A 36 -8.23 -29.49 15.08
CA ASN A 36 -9.07 -28.65 14.21
C ASN A 36 -10.44 -28.39 14.86
N VAL A 37 -10.93 -27.18 14.71
CA VAL A 37 -12.28 -26.77 15.11
C VAL A 37 -13.06 -26.39 13.87
N ALA A 38 -14.14 -27.10 13.56
CA ALA A 38 -15.03 -26.84 12.42
C ALA A 38 -16.47 -26.68 12.92
N ASN A 39 -17.03 -25.50 12.76
CA ASN A 39 -18.39 -25.16 13.15
C ASN A 39 -19.15 -24.54 11.98
N GLY A 40 -20.02 -25.30 11.37
CA GLY A 40 -20.84 -24.87 10.20
C GLY A 40 -21.02 -25.98 9.17
N TYR A 41 -21.99 -25.77 8.27
CA TYR A 41 -22.19 -26.65 7.12
C TYR A 41 -20.93 -26.71 6.26
N GLN A 42 -20.37 -27.92 6.08
CA GLN A 42 -19.15 -28.18 5.31
C GLN A 42 -17.91 -27.37 5.76
N ALA A 43 -17.82 -26.91 6.99
CA ALA A 43 -16.60 -26.30 7.51
C ALA A 43 -15.47 -27.36 7.52
N LEU A 44 -14.27 -27.00 6.97
CA LEU A 44 -13.10 -27.89 6.80
C LEU A 44 -13.44 -29.24 6.13
N TYR A 45 -14.37 -29.22 5.21
CA TYR A 45 -14.91 -30.45 4.58
C TYR A 45 -13.82 -31.35 3.98
N SER A 46 -12.87 -30.81 3.23
CA SER A 46 -11.84 -31.56 2.50
C SER A 46 -10.54 -31.76 3.29
N ASN A 47 -10.47 -31.34 4.55
CA ASN A 47 -9.24 -31.45 5.34
C ASN A 47 -8.82 -32.94 5.43
N THR A 48 -7.57 -33.22 5.17
CA THR A 48 -7.03 -34.58 5.31
C THR A 48 -6.03 -34.67 6.46
N THR A 49 -4.94 -33.93 6.39
CA THR A 49 -3.84 -33.95 7.35
C THR A 49 -3.59 -32.59 8.01
N GLY A 50 -4.26 -31.52 7.55
CA GLY A 50 -4.14 -30.18 8.13
C GLY A 50 -4.47 -30.16 9.62
N TYR A 51 -3.75 -29.34 10.38
CA TYR A 51 -3.85 -29.29 11.84
C TYR A 51 -3.96 -27.85 12.37
N ASP A 52 -4.43 -27.66 13.59
CA ASP A 52 -4.58 -26.33 14.23
C ASP A 52 -5.41 -25.34 13.41
N ASN A 53 -6.41 -25.81 12.67
CA ASN A 53 -7.28 -24.92 11.91
C ASN A 53 -8.58 -24.62 12.69
N VAL A 54 -9.05 -23.39 12.60
CA VAL A 54 -10.34 -22.94 13.13
C VAL A 54 -11.22 -22.46 11.97
N ALA A 55 -12.36 -23.10 11.76
CA ALA A 55 -13.33 -22.76 10.72
C ALA A 55 -14.73 -22.58 11.33
N ASN A 56 -15.21 -21.34 11.36
CA ASN A 56 -16.52 -20.96 11.86
C ASN A 56 -17.35 -20.31 10.75
N GLY A 57 -18.29 -21.02 10.19
CA GLY A 57 -19.16 -20.52 9.13
C GLY A 57 -19.43 -21.54 8.03
N THR A 58 -20.46 -21.30 7.22
CA THR A 58 -20.78 -22.14 6.06
C THR A 58 -19.61 -22.19 5.09
N ALA A 59 -19.12 -23.40 4.80
CA ALA A 59 -18.03 -23.66 3.85
C ALA A 59 -16.73 -22.86 4.17
N ALA A 60 -16.50 -22.48 5.42
CA ALA A 60 -15.22 -21.93 5.86
C ALA A 60 -14.14 -23.01 5.73
N LEU A 61 -12.98 -22.69 5.08
CA LEU A 61 -11.88 -23.64 4.78
C LEU A 61 -12.34 -24.90 4.05
N LEU A 62 -13.38 -24.82 3.22
CA LEU A 62 -14.01 -25.99 2.59
C LEU A 62 -13.01 -26.88 1.86
N SER A 63 -12.12 -26.30 1.06
CA SER A 63 -11.19 -27.03 0.18
C SER A 63 -9.81 -27.30 0.85
N ASN A 64 -9.63 -26.94 2.13
CA ASN A 64 -8.36 -27.16 2.82
C ASN A 64 -8.00 -28.66 2.81
N THR A 65 -6.80 -29.01 2.40
CA THR A 65 -6.33 -30.41 2.42
C THR A 65 -5.25 -30.60 3.47
N THR A 66 -4.13 -29.92 3.35
CA THR A 66 -2.97 -30.03 4.24
C THR A 66 -2.60 -28.70 4.91
N GLY A 67 -3.27 -27.61 4.54
CA GLY A 67 -3.05 -26.29 5.15
C GLY A 67 -3.30 -26.33 6.66
N SER A 68 -2.46 -25.63 7.43
CA SER A 68 -2.47 -25.67 8.89
C SER A 68 -2.39 -24.28 9.51
N GLN A 69 -2.83 -24.16 10.77
CA GLN A 69 -2.79 -22.91 11.53
C GLN A 69 -3.57 -21.77 10.88
N ASN A 70 -4.67 -22.09 10.19
CA ASN A 70 -5.54 -21.09 9.60
C ASN A 70 -6.74 -20.81 10.50
N THR A 71 -7.14 -19.56 10.59
CA THR A 71 -8.38 -19.12 11.26
C THR A 71 -9.32 -18.52 10.23
N ALA A 72 -10.48 -19.12 10.03
CA ALA A 72 -11.52 -18.64 9.11
C ALA A 72 -12.85 -18.46 9.88
N THR A 73 -13.34 -17.24 9.95
CA THR A 73 -14.62 -16.89 10.59
C THR A 73 -15.49 -16.09 9.64
N GLY A 74 -16.58 -16.68 9.20
CA GLY A 74 -17.50 -16.09 8.21
C GLY A 74 -17.86 -17.10 7.11
N SER A 75 -19.01 -16.90 6.44
CA SER A 75 -19.39 -17.72 5.30
C SER A 75 -18.33 -17.61 4.21
N TYR A 76 -17.88 -18.75 3.69
CA TYR A 76 -16.89 -18.85 2.61
C TYR A 76 -15.50 -18.24 2.92
N ALA A 77 -15.18 -17.92 4.17
CA ALA A 77 -13.85 -17.47 4.54
C ALA A 77 -12.82 -18.57 4.23
N LEU A 78 -11.70 -18.24 3.53
CA LEU A 78 -10.66 -19.18 3.07
C LEU A 78 -11.21 -20.41 2.32
N ARG A 79 -12.33 -20.25 1.62
CA ARG A 79 -13.05 -21.39 1.02
C ARG A 79 -12.16 -22.26 0.11
N SER A 80 -11.33 -21.67 -0.71
CA SER A 80 -10.52 -22.34 -1.73
C SER A 80 -9.10 -22.70 -1.25
N ASN A 81 -8.77 -22.43 0.01
CA ASN A 81 -7.45 -22.77 0.56
C ASN A 81 -7.17 -24.26 0.40
N THR A 82 -6.01 -24.63 -0.12
CA THR A 82 -5.60 -26.04 -0.23
C THR A 82 -4.45 -26.37 0.72
N THR A 83 -3.31 -25.71 0.54
CA THR A 83 -2.09 -25.92 1.33
C THR A 83 -1.61 -24.65 2.04
N GLY A 84 -2.27 -23.50 1.82
CA GLY A 84 -1.94 -22.26 2.50
C GLY A 84 -2.02 -22.40 4.02
N TYR A 85 -1.14 -21.72 4.74
CA TYR A 85 -0.98 -21.86 6.18
C TYR A 85 -0.81 -20.52 6.89
N MET A 86 -1.11 -20.49 8.18
CA MET A 86 -1.00 -19.28 9.03
C MET A 86 -1.75 -18.06 8.44
N ASN A 87 -2.93 -18.29 7.89
CA ASN A 87 -3.80 -17.22 7.42
C ASN A 87 -4.93 -16.95 8.44
N THR A 88 -5.29 -15.68 8.60
CA THR A 88 -6.45 -15.27 9.38
C THR A 88 -7.45 -14.57 8.46
N ALA A 89 -8.67 -15.09 8.36
CA ALA A 89 -9.75 -14.55 7.56
C ALA A 89 -11.00 -14.37 8.42
N ILE A 90 -11.43 -13.12 8.59
CA ILE A 90 -12.63 -12.76 9.36
C ILE A 90 -13.55 -11.92 8.46
N GLY A 91 -14.74 -12.45 8.18
CA GLY A 91 -15.72 -11.80 7.32
C GLY A 91 -16.21 -12.72 6.20
N ASP A 92 -17.39 -12.39 5.65
CA ASP A 92 -17.93 -13.10 4.49
C ASP A 92 -16.96 -13.01 3.31
N SER A 93 -16.58 -14.18 2.76
CA SER A 93 -15.68 -14.30 1.60
C SER A 93 -14.30 -13.65 1.79
N ALA A 94 -13.81 -13.45 3.01
CA ALA A 94 -12.43 -13.03 3.26
C ALA A 94 -11.47 -14.14 2.80
N LEU A 95 -10.41 -13.80 2.01
CA LEU A 95 -9.44 -14.74 1.40
C LEU A 95 -10.10 -15.90 0.62
N PHE A 96 -11.22 -15.63 -0.03
CA PHE A 96 -12.06 -16.65 -0.67
C PHE A 96 -11.29 -17.53 -1.67
N LEU A 97 -10.49 -16.96 -2.57
CA LEU A 97 -9.74 -17.67 -3.62
C LEU A 97 -8.31 -18.08 -3.22
N ASN A 98 -7.91 -17.86 -1.95
CA ASN A 98 -6.58 -18.26 -1.52
C ASN A 98 -6.36 -19.76 -1.77
N THR A 99 -5.27 -20.12 -2.41
CA THR A 99 -4.91 -21.54 -2.65
C THR A 99 -3.71 -21.95 -1.81
N THR A 100 -2.57 -21.34 -2.03
CA THR A 100 -1.30 -21.63 -1.37
C THR A 100 -0.71 -20.45 -0.61
N GLY A 101 -1.35 -19.26 -0.70
CA GLY A 101 -0.90 -18.06 0.02
C GLY A 101 -0.84 -18.29 1.54
N TYR A 102 0.11 -17.64 2.20
CA TYR A 102 0.40 -17.87 3.62
C TYR A 102 0.74 -16.56 4.36
N TYR A 103 0.61 -16.57 5.69
CA TYR A 103 0.81 -15.39 6.55
C TYR A 103 -0.07 -14.19 6.18
N ASN A 104 -1.25 -14.40 5.62
CA ASN A 104 -2.15 -13.30 5.30
C ASN A 104 -3.15 -13.06 6.44
N THR A 105 -3.47 -11.80 6.67
CA THR A 105 -4.54 -11.38 7.59
C THR A 105 -5.58 -10.59 6.81
N ALA A 106 -6.81 -11.07 6.76
CA ALA A 106 -7.94 -10.43 6.10
C ALA A 106 -9.10 -10.25 7.11
N ASN A 107 -9.46 -9.02 7.41
CA ASN A 107 -10.57 -8.67 8.28
C ASN A 107 -11.54 -7.73 7.55
N GLY A 108 -12.70 -8.21 7.20
CA GLY A 108 -13.73 -7.48 6.45
C GLY A 108 -14.32 -8.31 5.32
N LYS A 109 -15.55 -8.00 4.93
CA LYS A 109 -16.20 -8.66 3.80
C LYS A 109 -15.39 -8.45 2.53
N GLY A 110 -15.01 -9.55 1.86
CA GLY A 110 -14.25 -9.54 0.61
C GLY A 110 -12.81 -9.02 0.76
N ALA A 111 -12.26 -8.88 1.97
CA ALA A 111 -10.85 -8.55 2.14
C ALA A 111 -9.98 -9.66 1.54
N LEU A 112 -8.98 -9.31 0.67
CA LEU A 112 -8.11 -10.26 -0.05
C LEU A 112 -8.88 -11.34 -0.82
N LEU A 113 -10.08 -11.04 -1.32
CA LEU A 113 -10.96 -12.04 -1.93
C LEU A 113 -10.27 -12.86 -3.03
N SER A 114 -9.57 -12.21 -3.93
CA SER A 114 -8.96 -12.82 -5.12
C SER A 114 -7.53 -13.32 -4.90
N ASN A 115 -7.00 -13.25 -3.68
CA ASN A 115 -5.65 -13.72 -3.40
C ASN A 115 -5.51 -15.20 -3.75
N THR A 116 -4.50 -15.57 -4.52
CA THR A 116 -4.23 -16.97 -4.87
C THR A 116 -2.98 -17.49 -4.16
N THR A 117 -1.84 -16.89 -4.44
CA THR A 117 -0.53 -17.28 -3.90
C THR A 117 0.17 -16.15 -3.14
N GLY A 118 -0.42 -14.94 -3.14
CA GLY A 118 0.11 -13.79 -2.39
C GLY A 118 0.28 -14.09 -0.90
N TYR A 119 1.33 -13.55 -0.29
CA TYR A 119 1.70 -13.87 1.09
C TYR A 119 2.10 -12.62 1.90
N ARG A 120 2.00 -12.73 3.23
CA ARG A 120 2.32 -11.63 4.17
C ARG A 120 1.55 -10.34 3.88
N ASN A 121 0.32 -10.45 3.45
CA ASN A 121 -0.55 -9.30 3.25
C ASN A 121 -1.43 -9.08 4.48
N THR A 122 -1.69 -7.82 4.82
CA THR A 122 -2.65 -7.41 5.84
C THR A 122 -3.72 -6.55 5.20
N ALA A 123 -4.97 -7.00 5.22
CA ALA A 123 -6.13 -6.28 4.72
C ALA A 123 -7.17 -6.12 5.82
N ASN A 124 -7.45 -4.89 6.22
CA ASN A 124 -8.46 -4.57 7.24
C ASN A 124 -9.44 -3.53 6.69
N GLY A 125 -10.63 -3.97 6.37
CA GLY A 125 -11.70 -3.15 5.80
C GLY A 125 -12.48 -3.86 4.69
N PHE A 126 -13.67 -3.35 4.40
CA PHE A 126 -14.49 -3.82 3.29
C PHE A 126 -13.71 -3.73 1.98
N GLN A 127 -13.55 -4.84 1.26
CA GLN A 127 -12.83 -4.94 -0.02
C GLN A 127 -11.38 -4.39 -0.02
N ALA A 128 -10.71 -4.34 1.12
CA ALA A 128 -9.27 -4.05 1.15
C ALA A 128 -8.49 -5.17 0.41
N LEU A 129 -7.57 -4.80 -0.51
CA LEU A 129 -6.81 -5.74 -1.37
C LEU A 129 -7.68 -6.73 -2.15
N TYR A 130 -8.88 -6.33 -2.55
CA TYR A 130 -9.90 -7.24 -3.10
C TYR A 130 -9.40 -8.06 -4.30
N TYR A 131 -8.74 -7.44 -5.29
CA TYR A 131 -8.24 -8.08 -6.51
C TYR A 131 -6.78 -8.54 -6.43
N ASN A 132 -6.16 -8.51 -5.23
CA ASN A 132 -4.79 -9.02 -5.10
C ASN A 132 -4.73 -10.49 -5.53
N THR A 133 -3.81 -10.84 -6.41
CA THR A 133 -3.62 -12.24 -6.86
C THR A 133 -2.34 -12.83 -6.30
N THR A 134 -1.20 -12.31 -6.67
CA THR A 134 0.13 -12.76 -6.27
C THR A 134 0.93 -11.71 -5.50
N GLY A 135 0.40 -10.48 -5.37
CA GLY A 135 1.04 -9.40 -4.62
C GLY A 135 1.31 -9.80 -3.17
N TYR A 136 2.42 -9.34 -2.61
CA TYR A 136 2.90 -9.77 -1.29
C TYR A 136 3.42 -8.60 -0.43
N MET A 137 3.45 -8.80 0.88
CA MET A 137 3.91 -7.79 1.84
C MET A 137 3.18 -6.44 1.71
N ASN A 138 1.91 -6.45 1.37
CA ASN A 138 1.09 -5.26 1.32
C ASN A 138 0.31 -5.08 2.63
N THR A 139 0.14 -3.83 3.05
CA THR A 139 -0.73 -3.45 4.16
C THR A 139 -1.81 -2.50 3.65
N ALA A 140 -3.07 -2.88 3.79
CA ALA A 140 -4.23 -2.09 3.39
C ALA A 140 -5.23 -1.97 4.54
N ILE A 141 -5.47 -0.76 5.01
CA ILE A 141 -6.39 -0.46 6.11
C ILE A 141 -7.38 0.62 5.65
N GLY A 142 -8.65 0.26 5.58
CA GLY A 142 -9.71 1.18 5.14
C GLY A 142 -10.62 0.58 4.07
N TYR A 143 -11.74 1.24 3.82
CA TYR A 143 -12.68 0.86 2.77
C TYR A 143 -11.99 0.91 1.40
N ALA A 144 -11.95 -0.22 0.70
CA ALA A 144 -11.37 -0.40 -0.64
C ALA A 144 -9.91 0.12 -0.77
N ALA A 145 -9.14 0.15 0.32
CA ALA A 145 -7.70 0.44 0.25
C ALA A 145 -6.98 -0.64 -0.58
N LEU A 146 -6.10 -0.23 -1.54
CA LEU A 146 -5.39 -1.13 -2.46
C LEU A 146 -6.29 -2.13 -3.20
N SER A 147 -7.57 -1.80 -3.44
CA SER A 147 -8.55 -2.77 -3.92
C SER A 147 -8.16 -3.41 -5.26
N PHE A 148 -7.63 -2.66 -6.21
CA PHE A 148 -7.26 -3.15 -7.54
C PHE A 148 -5.82 -3.67 -7.66
N ASN A 149 -5.08 -3.78 -6.56
CA ASN A 149 -3.75 -4.38 -6.61
C ASN A 149 -3.82 -5.80 -7.15
N THR A 150 -2.99 -6.13 -8.11
CA THR A 150 -2.90 -7.51 -8.66
C THR A 150 -1.60 -8.18 -8.25
N THR A 151 -0.48 -7.63 -8.66
CA THR A 151 0.86 -8.17 -8.41
C THR A 151 1.78 -7.21 -7.64
N GLY A 152 1.33 -5.96 -7.42
CA GLY A 152 2.08 -4.95 -6.65
C GLY A 152 2.45 -5.46 -5.25
N PHE A 153 3.60 -5.07 -4.74
CA PHE A 153 4.13 -5.58 -3.48
C PHE A 153 4.76 -4.48 -2.62
N ARG A 154 4.84 -4.74 -1.30
CA ARG A 154 5.40 -3.79 -0.32
C ARG A 154 4.76 -2.40 -0.35
N ASN A 155 3.47 -2.36 -0.60
CA ASN A 155 2.70 -1.13 -0.53
C ASN A 155 2.02 -1.00 0.85
N THR A 156 1.93 0.22 1.35
CA THR A 156 1.18 0.56 2.55
C THR A 156 0.09 1.56 2.19
N ALA A 157 -1.17 1.20 2.41
CA ALA A 157 -2.34 2.04 2.17
C ALA A 157 -3.19 2.14 3.45
N ASN A 158 -3.29 3.31 4.02
CA ASN A 158 -4.09 3.57 5.21
C ASN A 158 -5.07 4.73 4.95
N GLY A 159 -6.32 4.41 4.79
CA GLY A 159 -7.39 5.35 4.48
C GLY A 159 -8.35 4.81 3.43
N THR A 160 -9.58 5.35 3.41
CA THR A 160 -10.58 5.03 2.39
C THR A 160 -10.04 5.38 1.01
N TYR A 161 -10.05 4.41 0.10
CA TYR A 161 -9.52 4.52 -1.27
C TYR A 161 -8.03 4.87 -1.39
N ALA A 162 -7.22 4.76 -0.33
CA ALA A 162 -5.78 4.92 -0.46
C ALA A 162 -5.21 3.85 -1.43
N LEU A 163 -4.39 4.26 -2.43
CA LEU A 163 -3.81 3.41 -3.48
C LEU A 163 -4.86 2.54 -4.22
N HIS A 164 -6.10 2.99 -4.31
CA HIS A 164 -7.22 2.17 -4.77
C HIS A 164 -6.98 1.50 -6.13
N LYS A 165 -6.47 2.25 -7.13
CA LYS A 165 -6.27 1.77 -8.51
C LYS A 165 -4.89 1.13 -8.75
N ASN A 166 -4.05 1.00 -7.74
CA ASN A 166 -2.74 0.37 -7.92
C ASN A 166 -2.89 -1.02 -8.52
N THR A 167 -2.17 -1.33 -9.57
CA THR A 167 -2.19 -2.68 -10.18
C THR A 167 -0.89 -3.42 -9.93
N THR A 168 0.22 -2.87 -10.39
CA THR A 168 1.56 -3.47 -10.32
C THR A 168 2.56 -2.63 -9.53
N GLY A 169 2.24 -1.36 -9.24
CA GLY A 169 3.12 -0.45 -8.51
C GLY A 169 3.57 -1.01 -7.15
N TYR A 170 4.79 -0.74 -6.74
CA TYR A 170 5.41 -1.29 -5.54
C TYR A 170 6.15 -0.24 -4.71
N TYR A 171 6.42 -0.55 -3.44
CA TYR A 171 7.05 0.36 -2.47
C TYR A 171 6.36 1.72 -2.32
N ASN A 172 5.05 1.79 -2.49
CA ASN A 172 4.29 3.01 -2.28
C ASN A 172 3.73 3.08 -0.86
N THR A 173 3.71 4.27 -0.29
CA THR A 173 3.08 4.56 1.00
C THR A 173 2.00 5.64 0.81
N ALA A 174 0.77 5.33 1.14
CA ALA A 174 -0.37 6.24 1.05
C ALA A 174 -1.14 6.29 2.37
N ASN A 175 -1.16 7.44 3.03
CA ASN A 175 -1.91 7.69 4.26
C ASN A 175 -2.89 8.84 4.05
N GLY A 176 -4.16 8.58 4.10
CA GLY A 176 -5.22 9.56 3.93
C GLY A 176 -6.30 9.14 2.94
N TYR A 177 -7.43 9.85 2.99
CA TYR A 177 -8.53 9.68 2.05
C TYR A 177 -8.06 9.98 0.63
N ASN A 178 -8.24 9.05 -0.31
CA ASN A 178 -7.83 9.16 -1.71
C ASN A 178 -6.33 9.48 -1.93
N ALA A 179 -5.45 9.24 -0.97
CA ALA A 179 -4.01 9.39 -1.20
C ALA A 179 -3.55 8.36 -2.26
N LEU A 180 -2.83 8.81 -3.32
CA LEU A 180 -2.39 7.98 -4.45
C LEU A 180 -3.51 7.17 -5.10
N VAL A 181 -4.74 7.65 -5.08
CA VAL A 181 -5.92 6.87 -5.53
C VAL A 181 -5.81 6.38 -6.96
N SER A 182 -5.21 7.16 -7.86
CA SER A 182 -5.12 6.87 -9.29
C SER A 182 -3.84 6.12 -9.68
N ASN A 183 -2.92 5.87 -8.75
CA ASN A 183 -1.68 5.16 -9.06
C ASN A 183 -1.98 3.80 -9.69
N THR A 184 -1.36 3.51 -10.82
CA THR A 184 -1.50 2.21 -11.50
C THR A 184 -0.19 1.43 -11.46
N THR A 185 0.89 2.03 -11.93
CA THR A 185 2.21 1.41 -12.09
C THR A 185 3.34 2.21 -11.41
N GLY A 186 3.05 3.40 -10.86
CA GLY A 186 4.05 4.23 -10.19
C GLY A 186 4.64 3.57 -8.95
N ASP A 187 5.94 3.74 -8.72
CA ASP A 187 6.71 3.11 -7.66
C ASP A 187 7.39 4.11 -6.73
N PHE A 188 7.71 3.69 -5.52
CA PHE A 188 8.48 4.47 -4.54
C PHE A 188 7.85 5.84 -4.21
N ASN A 189 6.54 5.97 -4.26
CA ASN A 189 5.85 7.21 -3.92
C ASN A 189 5.41 7.22 -2.45
N THR A 190 5.52 8.38 -1.81
CA THR A 190 5.00 8.63 -0.47
C THR A 190 3.96 9.74 -0.51
N ALA A 191 2.72 9.43 -0.14
CA ALA A 191 1.62 10.38 -0.05
C ALA A 191 1.02 10.36 1.36
N ASN A 192 1.08 11.49 2.04
CA ASN A 192 0.52 11.65 3.39
C ASN A 192 -0.38 12.88 3.45
N GLY A 193 -1.67 12.68 3.43
CA GLY A 193 -2.69 13.73 3.45
C GLY A 193 -3.92 13.39 2.62
N TYR A 194 -4.98 14.17 2.82
CA TYR A 194 -6.19 14.12 1.99
C TYR A 194 -5.81 14.41 0.54
N GLN A 195 -6.09 13.49 -0.38
CA GLN A 195 -5.83 13.59 -1.82
C GLN A 195 -4.36 13.93 -2.20
N ALA A 196 -3.39 13.63 -1.36
CA ALA A 196 -1.98 13.76 -1.74
C ALA A 196 -1.66 12.81 -2.90
N LEU A 197 -0.97 13.29 -3.97
CA LEU A 197 -0.67 12.55 -5.20
C LEU A 197 -1.90 11.91 -5.86
N TYR A 198 -3.05 12.57 -5.78
CA TYR A 198 -4.35 12.04 -6.22
C TYR A 198 -4.33 11.48 -7.65
N SER A 199 -3.77 12.23 -8.60
CA SER A 199 -3.80 11.90 -10.03
C SER A 199 -2.61 11.07 -10.50
N ASN A 200 -1.67 10.72 -9.62
CA ASN A 200 -0.47 9.97 -10.04
C ASN A 200 -0.87 8.64 -10.67
N GLU A 201 -0.42 8.38 -11.88
CA GLU A 201 -0.67 7.13 -12.60
C GLU A 201 0.60 6.27 -12.67
N SER A 202 1.70 6.85 -13.15
CA SER A 202 2.98 6.17 -13.36
C SER A 202 4.20 6.92 -12.83
N GLY A 203 4.01 8.12 -12.23
CA GLY A 203 5.10 8.89 -11.64
C GLY A 203 5.80 8.11 -10.51
N ILE A 204 7.12 8.23 -10.43
CA ILE A 204 7.95 7.48 -9.46
C ILE A 204 8.76 8.42 -8.56
N ASN A 205 9.13 7.91 -7.37
CA ASN A 205 9.98 8.62 -6.40
C ASN A 205 9.43 10.01 -6.00
N ASN A 206 8.13 10.15 -5.87
CA ASN A 206 7.51 11.40 -5.45
C ASN A 206 7.17 11.36 -3.96
N THR A 207 7.36 12.48 -3.28
CA THR A 207 6.96 12.68 -1.87
C THR A 207 5.97 13.83 -1.78
N ALA A 208 4.76 13.55 -1.29
CA ALA A 208 3.69 14.53 -1.08
C ALA A 208 3.18 14.47 0.35
N ILE A 209 3.32 15.56 1.09
CA ILE A 209 2.87 15.68 2.48
C ILE A 209 1.99 16.93 2.60
N GLY A 210 0.70 16.72 2.84
CA GLY A 210 -0.29 17.79 2.96
C GLY A 210 -1.55 17.53 2.14
N HIS A 211 -2.62 18.26 2.43
CA HIS A 211 -3.86 18.23 1.68
C HIS A 211 -3.60 18.73 0.25
N ASP A 212 -3.97 17.94 -0.77
CA ASP A 212 -3.77 18.20 -2.19
C ASP A 212 -2.30 18.47 -2.62
N ALA A 213 -1.31 18.03 -1.87
CA ALA A 213 0.08 18.11 -2.30
C ALA A 213 0.30 17.20 -3.53
N LEU A 214 0.94 17.72 -4.61
CA LEU A 214 1.15 17.05 -5.90
C LEU A 214 -0.16 16.49 -6.53
N TYR A 215 -1.28 17.19 -6.34
CA TYR A 215 -2.61 16.68 -6.71
C TYR A 215 -2.73 16.28 -8.18
N GLN A 216 -2.23 17.10 -9.13
CA GLN A 216 -2.36 16.88 -10.57
C GLN A 216 -1.15 16.18 -11.21
N ASN A 217 -0.19 15.72 -10.42
CA ASN A 217 0.91 14.94 -10.99
C ASN A 217 0.40 13.62 -11.54
N THR A 218 0.56 13.34 -12.83
CA THR A 218 0.20 12.05 -13.46
C THR A 218 1.43 11.18 -13.71
N THR A 219 2.51 11.76 -14.26
CA THR A 219 3.71 11.04 -14.71
C THR A 219 5.02 11.66 -14.22
N GLY A 220 4.97 12.82 -13.53
CA GLY A 220 6.17 13.52 -13.03
C GLY A 220 6.91 12.70 -11.98
N ASN A 221 8.24 12.79 -11.96
CA ASN A 221 9.12 11.96 -11.16
C ASN A 221 10.05 12.79 -10.26
N TYR A 222 10.50 12.22 -9.15
CA TYR A 222 11.49 12.80 -8.24
C TYR A 222 11.04 14.15 -7.66
N ASN A 223 9.75 14.31 -7.39
CA ASN A 223 9.20 15.55 -6.86
C ASN A 223 8.96 15.47 -5.36
N THR A 224 9.17 16.58 -4.67
CA THR A 224 8.85 16.75 -3.26
C THR A 224 7.89 17.90 -3.07
N ALA A 225 6.74 17.65 -2.46
CA ALA A 225 5.75 18.68 -2.11
C ALA A 225 5.37 18.57 -0.63
N ILE A 226 5.57 19.64 0.13
CA ILE A 226 5.25 19.70 1.55
C ILE A 226 4.41 20.94 1.84
N GLY A 227 3.16 20.74 2.21
CA GLY A 227 2.21 21.82 2.53
C GLY A 227 0.87 21.67 1.82
N TYR A 228 -0.13 22.44 2.27
CA TYR A 228 -1.44 22.53 1.61
C TYR A 228 -1.27 23.00 0.17
N ARG A 229 -1.75 22.20 -0.80
CA ARG A 229 -1.68 22.47 -2.24
C ARG A 229 -0.26 22.80 -2.76
N ALA A 230 0.78 22.38 -2.05
CA ALA A 230 2.14 22.50 -2.56
C ALA A 230 2.28 21.70 -3.86
N PHE A 231 2.83 22.30 -4.91
CA PHE A 231 2.98 21.70 -6.24
C PHE A 231 1.66 21.12 -6.78
N PHE A 232 0.58 21.89 -6.65
CA PHE A 232 -0.76 21.41 -7.00
C PHE A 232 -0.91 21.03 -8.47
N ASN A 233 -0.29 21.82 -9.40
CA ASN A 233 -0.44 21.66 -10.84
C ASN A 233 0.84 21.18 -11.51
N GLY A 234 0.70 20.28 -12.48
CA GLY A 234 1.73 19.97 -13.46
C GLY A 234 2.44 18.63 -13.29
N ASN A 235 3.06 18.20 -14.38
CA ASN A 235 3.83 16.94 -14.51
C ASN A 235 5.32 17.25 -14.68
N TYR A 236 5.88 18.03 -13.77
CA TYR A 236 7.30 18.36 -13.81
C TYR A 236 8.13 17.29 -13.10
N ASN A 237 9.44 17.33 -13.31
CA ASN A 237 10.38 16.39 -12.72
C ASN A 237 11.42 17.11 -11.86
N ASN A 238 11.96 16.37 -10.88
CA ASN A 238 13.08 16.80 -10.05
C ASN A 238 12.85 18.18 -9.41
N SER A 239 11.68 18.37 -8.83
CA SER A 239 11.26 19.67 -8.32
C SER A 239 10.75 19.58 -6.88
N THR A 240 10.99 20.64 -6.12
CA THR A 240 10.62 20.71 -4.71
C THR A 240 9.78 21.96 -4.44
N ALA A 241 8.61 21.77 -3.84
CA ALA A 241 7.73 22.85 -3.38
C ALA A 241 7.46 22.69 -1.87
N ILE A 242 7.77 23.71 -1.09
CA ILE A 242 7.58 23.71 0.36
C ILE A 242 6.75 24.93 0.78
N GLY A 243 5.67 24.69 1.49
CA GLY A 243 4.79 25.75 2.03
C GLY A 243 3.41 25.77 1.40
N TYR A 244 2.53 26.60 1.97
CA TYR A 244 1.18 26.82 1.49
C TYR A 244 1.18 27.31 0.03
N ASP A 245 0.50 26.57 -0.84
CA ASP A 245 0.31 26.90 -2.28
C ASP A 245 1.61 27.26 -3.01
N ALA A 246 2.75 26.67 -2.62
CA ALA A 246 4.03 26.81 -3.34
C ALA A 246 3.93 26.08 -4.68
N GLN A 247 3.97 26.80 -5.80
CA GLN A 247 3.73 26.25 -7.13
C GLN A 247 5.01 26.10 -7.96
N ILE A 248 5.16 24.98 -8.64
CA ILE A 248 6.22 24.71 -9.64
C ILE A 248 5.65 24.99 -11.05
N ASN A 249 6.46 25.53 -11.91
CA ASN A 249 6.08 25.83 -13.31
C ASN A 249 7.10 25.34 -14.34
N ASN A 250 8.12 24.59 -13.91
CA ASN A 250 9.11 23.95 -14.78
C ASN A 250 9.82 22.81 -14.03
N ASN A 251 10.57 21.98 -14.75
CA ASN A 251 11.47 20.98 -14.18
C ASN A 251 12.64 21.61 -13.42
N ASN A 252 13.22 20.84 -12.51
CA ASN A 252 14.46 21.21 -11.79
C ASN A 252 14.34 22.51 -10.98
N GLN A 253 13.19 22.73 -10.34
CA GLN A 253 12.93 23.91 -9.52
C GLN A 253 12.81 23.57 -8.04
N ILE A 254 13.29 24.51 -7.22
CA ILE A 254 12.97 24.52 -5.78
C ILE A 254 12.21 25.82 -5.49
N ARG A 255 11.02 25.69 -4.87
CA ARG A 255 10.21 26.83 -4.46
C ARG A 255 9.79 26.71 -3.01
N ILE A 256 10.06 27.75 -2.23
CA ILE A 256 9.68 27.86 -0.84
C ILE A 256 8.64 28.97 -0.71
N GLY A 257 7.41 28.60 -0.35
CA GLY A 257 6.28 29.51 -0.23
C GLY A 257 5.65 29.95 -1.56
N ASN A 258 4.58 30.73 -1.45
CA ASN A 258 3.82 31.30 -2.57
C ASN A 258 4.20 32.77 -2.81
N ALA A 259 3.45 33.46 -3.66
CA ALA A 259 3.69 34.87 -4.00
C ALA A 259 3.52 35.85 -2.80
N SER A 260 2.95 35.43 -1.68
CA SER A 260 2.76 36.26 -0.50
C SER A 260 3.90 36.15 0.52
N VAL A 261 4.92 35.30 0.27
CA VAL A 261 6.07 35.19 1.16
C VAL A 261 6.91 36.45 1.09
N SER A 262 7.06 37.13 2.21
CA SER A 262 7.79 38.42 2.31
C SER A 262 9.25 38.24 2.69
N SER A 263 9.65 37.13 3.29
CA SER A 263 11.06 36.84 3.62
C SER A 263 11.34 35.36 3.71
N ILE A 264 12.50 34.94 3.28
CA ILE A 264 13.07 33.60 3.52
C ILE A 264 14.41 33.87 4.21
N GLY A 265 14.54 33.51 5.50
CA GLY A 265 15.71 33.81 6.31
C GLY A 265 16.28 32.57 6.99
N GLY A 266 17.55 32.63 7.35
CA GLY A 266 18.30 31.66 8.12
C GLY A 266 19.44 32.35 8.88
N TYR A 267 20.04 31.66 9.86
CA TYR A 267 21.20 32.15 10.61
C TYR A 267 22.53 32.02 9.83
N ALA A 268 22.50 31.40 8.66
CA ALA A 268 23.66 31.24 7.79
C ALA A 268 23.31 31.69 6.36
N ASP A 269 24.30 32.20 5.64
CA ASP A 269 24.18 32.57 4.24
C ASP A 269 23.95 31.32 3.35
N TRP A 270 23.27 31.52 2.22
CA TRP A 270 23.20 30.48 1.20
C TRP A 270 24.57 30.28 0.58
N GLU A 271 25.16 29.08 0.76
CA GLU A 271 26.40 28.75 0.08
C GLU A 271 26.15 28.60 -1.44
N VAL A 272 26.72 29.50 -2.22
CA VAL A 272 26.90 29.28 -3.65
C VAL A 272 28.15 28.40 -3.78
N GLN A 273 27.99 27.13 -4.13
CA GLN A 273 29.12 26.29 -4.51
C GLN A 273 29.74 26.83 -5.82
N SER A 274 30.51 27.89 -5.69
CA SER A 274 31.29 28.48 -6.79
C SER A 274 32.71 27.97 -6.66
N ASP A 275 32.99 26.81 -7.23
CA ASP A 275 34.35 26.28 -7.32
C ASP A 275 35.07 26.90 -8.51
N MET A 276 36.25 27.48 -8.30
CA MET A 276 37.12 28.01 -9.35
C MET A 276 37.42 26.99 -10.45
N ARG A 277 37.35 25.69 -10.15
CA ARG A 277 37.54 24.60 -11.12
C ARG A 277 36.47 24.56 -12.22
N PHE A 278 35.28 25.17 -11.99
CA PHE A 278 34.22 25.29 -12.98
C PHE A 278 34.23 26.60 -13.74
N LYS A 279 35.11 27.55 -13.38
CA LYS A 279 35.26 28.81 -14.09
C LYS A 279 36.36 28.63 -15.16
N LYS A 280 35.95 28.56 -16.43
CA LYS A 280 36.89 28.62 -17.56
C LYS A 280 37.38 30.04 -17.73
N ASP A 281 38.66 30.19 -18.07
CA ASP A 281 39.28 31.46 -18.45
C ASP A 281 39.23 32.58 -17.39
N VAL A 282 39.42 32.23 -16.10
CA VAL A 282 39.59 33.22 -15.06
C VAL A 282 40.95 33.96 -15.32
N LYS A 283 40.86 35.20 -15.73
CA LYS A 283 41.99 36.09 -15.91
C LYS A 283 42.05 37.08 -14.74
N GLU A 284 43.22 37.31 -14.19
CA GLU A 284 43.45 38.34 -13.19
C GLU A 284 43.71 39.73 -13.81
N ASP A 285 43.27 39.93 -15.05
CA ASP A 285 43.49 41.16 -15.84
C ASP A 285 42.34 42.14 -15.74
N VAL A 286 41.63 42.18 -14.62
CA VAL A 286 40.61 43.20 -14.37
C VAL A 286 41.32 44.57 -14.29
N PRO A 287 40.97 45.53 -15.14
CA PRO A 287 41.48 46.90 -15.03
C PRO A 287 41.23 47.41 -13.60
N GLY A 288 42.30 47.79 -12.92
CA GLY A 288 42.26 48.19 -11.53
C GLY A 288 41.52 49.51 -11.27
N LEU A 289 42.06 50.34 -10.41
CA LEU A 289 41.45 51.59 -9.95
C LEU A 289 40.95 52.51 -11.11
N ASP A 290 41.72 52.58 -12.23
CA ASP A 290 41.34 53.38 -13.39
C ASP A 290 40.04 52.98 -14.10
N PHE A 291 39.67 51.69 -14.01
CA PHE A 291 38.39 51.20 -14.51
C PHE A 291 37.25 51.62 -13.57
N ILE A 292 37.47 51.48 -12.26
CA ILE A 292 36.47 51.85 -11.23
C ILE A 292 36.19 53.34 -11.27
N MET A 293 37.18 54.19 -11.51
CA MET A 293 37.01 55.64 -11.62
C MET A 293 36.25 56.09 -12.87
N LYS A 294 36.12 55.22 -13.87
CA LYS A 294 35.32 55.46 -15.07
C LYS A 294 33.86 54.97 -14.95
N LEU A 295 33.52 54.23 -13.93
CA LEU A 295 32.13 53.81 -13.69
C LEU A 295 31.30 55.04 -13.26
N LYS A 296 30.29 55.36 -14.03
CA LYS A 296 29.30 56.37 -13.62
C LYS A 296 28.24 55.66 -12.76
N PRO A 297 28.15 55.96 -11.46
CA PRO A 297 27.05 55.42 -10.65
C PRO A 297 25.73 55.96 -11.22
N VAL A 298 24.82 55.06 -11.55
CA VAL A 298 23.42 55.41 -11.93
C VAL A 298 22.52 54.97 -10.81
N THR A 299 21.74 55.93 -10.30
CA THR A 299 20.64 55.68 -9.37
C THR A 299 19.38 55.53 -10.20
N TYR A 300 18.63 54.45 -10.03
CA TYR A 300 17.30 54.32 -10.59
C TYR A 300 16.31 54.04 -9.45
N TYR A 301 15.15 54.59 -9.60
CA TYR A 301 14.01 54.32 -8.71
C TYR A 301 13.21 53.20 -9.34
N LEU A 302 12.84 52.22 -8.48
CA LEU A 302 11.88 51.18 -8.81
C LEU A 302 10.46 51.72 -8.68
#